data_f78f76e72e1387f976e8042cb0a837f0
#
_entry.id   f78f76e72e1387f976e8042cb0a837f0
#
_cell.length_a   1.000
_cell.length_b   1.000
_cell.length_c   1.000
_cell.angle_alpha   90.00
_cell.angle_beta   90.00
_cell.angle_gamma   90.00
#
_symmetry.space_group_name_H-M   'P 1'
#
loop_
_entity.id
_entity.type
_entity.pdbx_description
1 polymer ?
#
loop_
_entity_poly.entity_id
_entity_poly.type
_entity_poly.pdbx_seq_one_letter_code
_entity_poly.pdbx_strand_id
1 'polypeptide(L)'
;MSAKKDISKEFDKISDGAKQVQKKRKSLTGRIFKWMCLAVGGSLLIVGGVNIGINYNFLQESLKNQLTEVADMSSNTVSNQLSSITAELQQIAYDSGFDDLTDTGTLSTKCFSILSKNHMLTDVKIVNTDGKCFYAETLDYSENESFKKAVETKKTAQGEPYAAKDLKHVLMDVAIPMFDSDNTTLRSVLMACVDMNTFSAVIGQTKIGETGYTMAIDQTGTIIAYPDETKLTERINYKTLAQSDSSYQGIADCISNAIKGEKGFAEVTLDGMDKYVTYAPIANTEGWSCLVVATPSEYTDSIKMSLCIGTAVAVFCFVVSVLVILTIVKKVIKPVKLCSSDAFTGRSS
;
A
#
# COMPACT_ATOMS: atom_id res chain seq x y z
N MET A 1 -72.80 -59.26 30.68
CA MET A 1 -71.33 -59.19 30.66
C MET A 1 -70.78 -58.60 29.32
N SER A 2 -71.61 -58.57 28.27
CA SER A 2 -71.18 -58.05 26.91
C SER A 2 -71.04 -56.53 26.84
N ALA A 3 -72.01 -55.76 27.39
CA ALA A 3 -72.00 -54.28 27.26
C ALA A 3 -70.84 -53.54 27.90
N LYS A 4 -70.26 -54.12 28.97
CA LYS A 4 -69.04 -53.50 29.63
C LYS A 4 -67.74 -53.64 28.82
N LYS A 5 -67.68 -54.63 27.95
CA LYS A 5 -66.52 -54.91 27.08
C LYS A 5 -66.50 -54.02 25.82
N ASP A 6 -67.70 -53.63 25.37
CA ASP A 6 -67.82 -52.73 24.20
C ASP A 6 -67.53 -51.29 24.58
N ILE A 7 -67.97 -50.83 25.76
CA ILE A 7 -67.67 -49.50 26.26
C ILE A 7 -66.15 -49.34 26.49
N SER A 8 -65.50 -50.40 27.01
CA SER A 8 -63.99 -50.36 27.20
C SER A 8 -63.24 -50.24 25.86
N LYS A 9 -63.72 -50.97 24.83
CA LYS A 9 -63.04 -50.86 23.48
C LYS A 9 -63.29 -49.53 22.79
N GLU A 10 -64.36 -48.86 23.03
CA GLU A 10 -64.72 -47.57 22.51
C GLU A 10 -63.89 -46.49 23.21
N PHE A 11 -63.70 -46.61 24.53
CA PHE A 11 -62.83 -45.74 25.31
C PHE A 11 -61.30 -45.83 24.89
N ASP A 12 -60.84 -47.06 24.60
CA ASP A 12 -59.51 -47.31 24.13
C ASP A 12 -59.27 -46.70 22.73
N LYS A 13 -60.24 -46.81 21.81
CA LYS A 13 -60.21 -46.19 20.49
C LYS A 13 -60.21 -44.67 20.55
N ILE A 14 -60.97 -44.06 21.46
CA ILE A 14 -60.99 -42.61 21.66
C ILE A 14 -59.69 -42.13 22.28
N SER A 15 -59.10 -42.86 23.25
CA SER A 15 -57.83 -42.60 23.87
C SER A 15 -56.66 -42.67 22.88
N ASP A 16 -56.65 -43.69 22.00
CA ASP A 16 -55.64 -43.87 20.98
C ASP A 16 -55.77 -42.83 19.83
N GLY A 17 -57.01 -42.48 19.47
CA GLY A 17 -57.29 -41.38 18.57
C GLY A 17 -56.72 -40.01 19.09
N ALA A 18 -56.97 -39.74 20.38
CA ALA A 18 -56.49 -38.56 21.06
C ALA A 18 -54.93 -38.51 21.12
N LYS A 19 -54.26 -39.65 21.39
CA LYS A 19 -52.81 -39.78 21.38
C LYS A 19 -52.20 -39.57 19.98
N GLN A 20 -52.85 -40.11 18.95
CA GLN A 20 -52.39 -39.90 17.54
C GLN A 20 -52.59 -38.47 17.11
N VAL A 21 -53.68 -37.78 17.43
CA VAL A 21 -53.87 -36.35 17.17
C VAL A 21 -52.83 -35.50 17.90
N GLN A 22 -52.51 -35.85 19.15
CA GLN A 22 -51.53 -35.17 19.95
C GLN A 22 -50.10 -35.37 19.38
N LYS A 23 -49.76 -36.55 18.87
CA LYS A 23 -48.49 -36.87 18.19
C LYS A 23 -48.36 -36.11 16.85
N LYS A 24 -49.45 -36.05 16.04
CA LYS A 24 -49.48 -35.25 14.79
C LYS A 24 -49.34 -33.75 15.05
N ARG A 25 -49.96 -33.18 16.08
CA ARG A 25 -49.84 -31.75 16.47
C ARG A 25 -48.44 -31.41 16.95
N LYS A 26 -47.80 -32.28 17.76
CA LYS A 26 -46.35 -32.07 18.14
C LYS A 26 -45.46 -32.09 16.92
N SER A 27 -45.74 -32.95 15.92
CA SER A 27 -44.99 -33.01 14.66
C SER A 27 -45.16 -31.73 13.81
N LEU A 28 -46.36 -31.14 13.75
CA LEU A 28 -46.65 -29.94 12.96
C LEU A 28 -45.94 -28.70 13.55
N THR A 29 -46.05 -28.53 14.88
CA THR A 29 -45.38 -27.44 15.59
C THR A 29 -43.84 -27.51 15.45
N GLY A 30 -43.28 -28.72 15.54
CA GLY A 30 -41.85 -28.93 15.35
C GLY A 30 -41.41 -28.67 13.92
N ARG A 31 -42.23 -28.96 12.93
CA ARG A 31 -41.94 -28.63 11.50
C ARG A 31 -41.96 -27.12 11.26
N ILE A 32 -42.99 -26.43 11.72
CA ILE A 32 -43.09 -24.97 11.58
C ILE A 32 -41.86 -24.28 12.25
N PHE A 33 -41.55 -24.70 13.49
CA PHE A 33 -40.38 -24.17 14.19
C PHE A 33 -39.09 -24.41 13.41
N LYS A 34 -38.88 -25.62 12.87
CA LYS A 34 -37.70 -25.97 12.06
C LYS A 34 -37.59 -25.11 10.81
N TRP A 35 -38.72 -24.91 10.08
CA TRP A 35 -38.70 -24.05 8.88
C TRP A 35 -38.47 -22.57 9.19
N MET A 36 -39.03 -22.06 10.30
CA MET A 36 -38.75 -20.69 10.75
C MET A 36 -37.28 -20.48 11.14
N CYS A 37 -36.68 -21.41 11.89
CA CYS A 37 -35.27 -21.35 12.25
C CYS A 37 -34.36 -21.43 10.99
N LEU A 38 -34.77 -22.28 10.02
CA LEU A 38 -34.01 -22.41 8.77
C LEU A 38 -34.13 -21.16 7.90
N ALA A 39 -35.29 -20.52 7.85
CA ALA A 39 -35.47 -19.26 7.12
C ALA A 39 -34.68 -18.12 7.75
N VAL A 40 -34.73 -17.95 9.08
CA VAL A 40 -33.96 -16.91 9.79
C VAL A 40 -32.47 -17.19 9.73
N GLY A 41 -32.03 -18.42 9.96
CA GLY A 41 -30.62 -18.82 9.87
C GLY A 41 -30.09 -18.64 8.45
N GLY A 42 -30.85 -19.07 7.44
CA GLY A 42 -30.49 -18.91 6.03
C GLY A 42 -30.36 -17.45 5.61
N SER A 43 -31.29 -16.59 6.02
CA SER A 43 -31.23 -15.15 5.73
C SER A 43 -30.00 -14.48 6.36
N LEU A 44 -29.65 -14.82 7.61
CA LEU A 44 -28.48 -14.29 8.29
C LEU A 44 -27.16 -14.75 7.62
N LEU A 45 -27.10 -16.00 7.16
CA LEU A 45 -25.94 -16.53 6.43
C LEU A 45 -25.77 -15.84 5.08
N ILE A 46 -26.87 -15.62 4.34
CA ILE A 46 -26.79 -14.90 3.06
C ILE A 46 -26.32 -13.46 3.26
N VAL A 47 -26.95 -12.72 4.17
CA VAL A 47 -26.58 -11.33 4.46
C VAL A 47 -25.14 -11.25 4.97
N GLY A 48 -24.73 -12.16 5.87
CA GLY A 48 -23.36 -12.23 6.36
C GLY A 48 -22.35 -12.50 5.26
N GLY A 49 -22.60 -13.49 4.40
CA GLY A 49 -21.73 -13.85 3.29
C GLY A 49 -21.58 -12.74 2.25
N VAL A 50 -22.69 -12.09 1.88
CA VAL A 50 -22.67 -10.94 0.97
C VAL A 50 -21.90 -9.77 1.57
N ASN A 51 -22.10 -9.49 2.86
CA ASN A 51 -21.39 -8.39 3.56
C ASN A 51 -19.88 -8.63 3.61
N ILE A 52 -19.44 -9.87 3.86
CA ILE A 52 -18.02 -10.25 3.84
C ILE A 52 -17.42 -10.01 2.44
N GLY A 53 -18.09 -10.47 1.39
CA GLY A 53 -17.60 -10.30 0.01
C GLY A 53 -17.49 -8.83 -0.41
N ILE A 54 -18.49 -8.03 -0.06
CA ILE A 54 -18.48 -6.59 -0.36
C ILE A 54 -17.36 -5.88 0.41
N ASN A 55 -17.22 -6.14 1.71
CA ASN A 55 -16.18 -5.52 2.53
C ASN A 55 -14.76 -5.90 2.07
N TYR A 56 -14.56 -7.15 1.68
CA TYR A 56 -13.26 -7.61 1.15
C TYR A 56 -12.87 -6.87 -0.14
N ASN A 57 -13.77 -6.82 -1.13
CA ASN A 57 -13.51 -6.13 -2.39
C ASN A 57 -13.33 -4.62 -2.18
N PHE A 58 -14.17 -4.00 -1.34
CA PHE A 58 -14.05 -2.58 -1.01
C PHE A 58 -12.71 -2.25 -0.36
N LEU A 59 -12.22 -3.11 0.54
CA LEU A 59 -10.94 -2.90 1.19
C LEU A 59 -9.79 -3.04 0.20
N GLN A 60 -9.79 -4.05 -0.67
CA GLN A 60 -8.75 -4.21 -1.70
C GLN A 60 -8.67 -2.99 -2.62
N GLU A 61 -9.83 -2.51 -3.08
CA GLU A 61 -9.89 -1.32 -3.93
C GLU A 61 -9.45 -0.06 -3.18
N SER A 62 -9.86 0.09 -1.93
CA SER A 62 -9.44 1.21 -1.07
C SER A 62 -7.93 1.20 -0.82
N LEU A 63 -7.36 0.03 -0.51
CA LEU A 63 -5.91 -0.11 -0.32
C LEU A 63 -5.13 0.20 -1.61
N LYS A 64 -5.58 -0.34 -2.74
CA LYS A 64 -4.99 -0.03 -4.04
C LYS A 64 -4.96 1.47 -4.30
N ASN A 65 -6.08 2.17 -4.06
CA ASN A 65 -6.18 3.61 -4.27
C ASN A 65 -5.27 4.38 -3.31
N GLN A 66 -5.26 4.03 -2.02
CA GLN A 66 -4.39 4.64 -1.03
C GLN A 66 -2.90 4.44 -1.36
N LEU A 67 -2.49 3.22 -1.71
CA LEU A 67 -1.11 2.93 -2.06
C LEU A 67 -0.69 3.65 -3.35
N THR A 68 -1.61 3.78 -4.33
CA THR A 68 -1.36 4.55 -5.55
C THR A 68 -1.17 6.03 -5.24
N GLU A 69 -2.00 6.59 -4.36
CA GLU A 69 -1.86 7.98 -3.90
C GLU A 69 -0.53 8.20 -3.17
N VAL A 70 -0.12 7.26 -2.31
CA VAL A 70 1.18 7.32 -1.63
C VAL A 70 2.33 7.26 -2.62
N ALA A 71 2.25 6.42 -3.66
CA ALA A 71 3.28 6.37 -4.70
C ALA A 71 3.37 7.68 -5.48
N ASP A 72 2.24 8.28 -5.84
CA ASP A 72 2.20 9.59 -6.49
C ASP A 72 2.74 10.71 -5.59
N MET A 73 2.37 10.72 -4.31
CA MET A 73 2.89 11.68 -3.34
C MET A 73 4.41 11.55 -3.16
N SER A 74 4.91 10.34 -3.00
CA SER A 74 6.35 10.05 -2.84
C SER A 74 7.13 10.44 -4.09
N SER A 75 6.61 10.12 -5.28
CA SER A 75 7.17 10.52 -6.57
C SER A 75 7.27 12.05 -6.70
N ASN A 76 6.17 12.77 -6.39
CA ASN A 76 6.15 14.22 -6.41
C ASN A 76 7.11 14.84 -5.38
N THR A 77 7.22 14.22 -4.20
CA THR A 77 8.14 14.68 -3.15
C THR A 77 9.59 14.61 -3.63
N VAL A 78 10.00 13.48 -4.23
CA VAL A 78 11.36 13.33 -4.78
C VAL A 78 11.59 14.31 -5.94
N SER A 79 10.64 14.45 -6.87
CA SER A 79 10.72 15.40 -7.98
C SER A 79 10.88 16.86 -7.50
N ASN A 80 10.08 17.26 -6.50
CA ASN A 80 10.15 18.59 -5.92
C ASN A 80 11.48 18.84 -5.22
N GLN A 81 11.99 17.83 -4.50
CA GLN A 81 13.30 17.91 -3.84
C GLN A 81 14.44 18.09 -4.85
N LEU A 82 14.45 17.28 -5.91
CA LEU A 82 15.43 17.42 -7.01
C LEU A 82 15.34 18.79 -7.67
N SER A 83 14.13 19.26 -7.94
CA SER A 83 13.90 20.57 -8.53
C SER A 83 14.36 21.70 -7.61
N SER A 84 14.13 21.58 -6.31
CA SER A 84 14.57 22.56 -5.30
C SER A 84 16.09 22.66 -5.23
N ILE A 85 16.80 21.50 -5.16
CA ILE A 85 18.26 21.46 -5.16
C ILE A 85 18.81 22.09 -6.45
N THR A 86 18.23 21.70 -7.59
CA THR A 86 18.65 22.21 -8.89
C THR A 86 18.47 23.72 -8.98
N ALA A 87 17.33 24.25 -8.51
CA ALA A 87 17.07 25.69 -8.50
C ALA A 87 18.00 26.45 -7.57
N GLU A 88 18.30 25.90 -6.38
CA GLU A 88 19.27 26.47 -5.45
C GLU A 88 20.66 26.52 -6.06
N LEU A 89 21.12 25.44 -6.67
CA LEU A 89 22.41 25.37 -7.35
C LEU A 89 22.48 26.34 -8.53
N GLN A 90 21.40 26.49 -9.30
CA GLN A 90 21.31 27.49 -10.36
C GLN A 90 21.43 28.92 -9.80
N GLN A 91 20.72 29.23 -8.71
CA GLN A 91 20.83 30.54 -8.08
C GLN A 91 22.26 30.80 -7.60
N ILE A 92 22.93 29.80 -7.02
CA ILE A 92 24.33 29.88 -6.60
C ILE A 92 25.26 30.13 -7.80
N ALA A 93 25.05 29.44 -8.92
CA ALA A 93 25.84 29.57 -10.12
C ALA A 93 25.77 30.97 -10.74
N TYR A 94 24.66 31.68 -10.56
CA TYR A 94 24.48 33.06 -11.03
C TYR A 94 24.80 34.12 -9.99
N ASP A 95 25.31 33.75 -8.79
CA ASP A 95 25.79 34.71 -7.80
C ASP A 95 27.03 35.42 -8.34
N SER A 96 27.09 36.74 -8.22
CA SER A 96 28.21 37.60 -8.63
C SER A 96 29.58 37.20 -8.05
N GLY A 97 29.53 36.31 -7.08
CA GLY A 97 30.73 35.77 -6.48
C GLY A 97 31.56 34.85 -7.35
N PHE A 98 31.06 34.42 -8.49
CA PHE A 98 31.78 33.61 -9.47
C PHE A 98 32.18 34.42 -10.73
N ASP A 99 32.11 35.75 -10.69
CA ASP A 99 32.43 36.58 -11.84
C ASP A 99 33.92 36.56 -12.16
N ASP A 100 34.80 36.52 -11.14
CA ASP A 100 36.24 36.39 -11.30
C ASP A 100 36.72 34.94 -11.11
N LEU A 101 36.94 34.24 -12.22
CA LEU A 101 37.44 32.87 -12.23
C LEU A 101 38.98 32.78 -12.06
N THR A 102 39.68 33.91 -11.99
CA THR A 102 41.16 33.93 -11.86
C THR A 102 41.59 33.86 -10.38
N ASP A 103 40.74 34.31 -9.45
CA ASP A 103 40.97 34.20 -8.01
C ASP A 103 40.57 32.84 -7.47
N THR A 104 41.44 31.85 -7.61
CA THR A 104 41.26 30.48 -7.18
C THR A 104 41.02 30.32 -5.67
N GLY A 105 41.56 31.22 -4.86
CA GLY A 105 41.37 31.22 -3.40
C GLY A 105 39.95 31.62 -3.02
N THR A 106 39.41 32.67 -3.63
CA THR A 106 38.03 33.10 -3.43
C THR A 106 37.05 32.05 -3.94
N LEU A 107 37.29 31.45 -5.12
CA LEU A 107 36.45 30.36 -5.65
C LEU A 107 36.39 29.18 -4.69
N SER A 108 37.53 28.70 -4.21
CA SER A 108 37.58 27.58 -3.25
C SER A 108 36.83 27.91 -1.97
N THR A 109 37.03 29.11 -1.40
CA THR A 109 36.33 29.53 -0.16
C THR A 109 34.83 29.59 -0.35
N LYS A 110 34.34 30.07 -1.49
CA LYS A 110 32.91 30.11 -1.81
C LYS A 110 32.32 28.73 -1.96
N CYS A 111 32.94 27.83 -2.71
CA CYS A 111 32.49 26.45 -2.84
C CYS A 111 32.42 25.78 -1.47
N PHE A 112 33.41 25.98 -0.59
CA PHE A 112 33.38 25.48 0.77
C PHE A 112 32.21 26.09 1.61
N SER A 113 31.96 27.40 1.46
CA SER A 113 30.84 28.07 2.14
C SER A 113 29.48 27.52 1.69
N ILE A 114 29.31 27.19 0.42
CA ILE A 114 28.09 26.57 -0.12
C ILE A 114 27.93 25.19 0.50
N LEU A 115 28.97 24.38 0.46
CA LEU A 115 28.96 23.02 1.03
C LEU A 115 28.63 23.02 2.52
N SER A 116 29.17 23.98 3.30
CA SER A 116 28.93 24.08 4.75
C SER A 116 27.48 24.46 5.11
N LYS A 117 26.75 25.08 4.19
CA LYS A 117 25.36 25.52 4.38
C LYS A 117 24.33 24.53 3.87
N ASN A 118 24.72 23.63 2.97
CA ASN A 118 23.81 22.68 2.36
C ASN A 118 24.23 21.24 2.66
N HIS A 119 23.53 20.60 3.59
CA HIS A 119 23.81 19.22 4.03
C HIS A 119 23.49 18.14 3.00
N MET A 120 22.85 18.51 1.89
CA MET A 120 22.54 17.56 0.81
C MET A 120 23.69 17.44 -0.20
N LEU A 121 24.68 18.35 -0.11
CA LEU A 121 25.82 18.36 -1.00
C LEU A 121 27.05 17.77 -0.30
N THR A 122 27.74 16.89 -1.00
CA THR A 122 29.02 16.32 -0.54
C THR A 122 30.23 17.02 -1.16
N ASP A 123 30.06 17.63 -2.33
CA ASP A 123 31.07 18.39 -3.02
C ASP A 123 30.49 19.47 -3.93
N VAL A 124 31.24 20.59 -4.11
CA VAL A 124 30.94 21.65 -5.07
C VAL A 124 32.23 22.14 -5.68
N LYS A 125 32.29 22.18 -7.01
CA LYS A 125 33.46 22.61 -7.77
C LYS A 125 33.06 23.55 -8.92
N ILE A 126 33.95 24.47 -9.27
CA ILE A 126 33.84 25.23 -10.52
C ILE A 126 34.88 24.69 -11.47
N VAL A 127 34.46 24.29 -12.65
CA VAL A 127 35.30 23.72 -13.70
C VAL A 127 35.24 24.57 -14.97
N ASN A 128 36.31 24.59 -15.74
CA ASN A 128 36.32 25.25 -17.04
C ASN A 128 35.58 24.40 -18.09
N THR A 129 35.48 24.89 -19.29
CA THR A 129 34.81 24.23 -20.42
C THR A 129 35.48 22.92 -20.86
N ASP A 130 36.74 22.67 -20.44
CA ASP A 130 37.46 21.43 -20.70
C ASP A 130 37.31 20.43 -19.55
N GLY A 131 36.57 20.77 -18.49
CA GLY A 131 36.31 19.89 -17.33
C GLY A 131 37.38 19.98 -16.23
N LYS A 132 38.35 20.92 -16.31
CA LYS A 132 39.36 21.08 -15.28
C LYS A 132 38.89 22.02 -14.18
N CYS A 133 39.12 21.64 -12.92
CA CYS A 133 38.76 22.46 -11.77
C CYS A 133 39.75 23.66 -11.65
N PHE A 134 39.21 24.88 -11.45
CA PHE A 134 40.01 26.09 -11.39
C PHE A 134 40.99 26.14 -10.22
N TYR A 135 40.72 25.48 -9.11
CA TYR A 135 41.53 25.53 -7.87
C TYR A 135 42.04 24.15 -7.42
N ALA A 136 41.80 23.11 -8.22
CA ALA A 136 42.27 21.75 -7.93
C ALA A 136 42.59 21.02 -9.25
N GLU A 137 43.80 21.30 -9.79
CA GLU A 137 44.25 20.85 -11.12
C GLU A 137 44.20 19.32 -11.33
N THR A 138 44.24 18.56 -10.23
CA THR A 138 44.14 17.08 -10.28
C THR A 138 42.71 16.57 -10.51
N LEU A 139 41.70 17.43 -10.37
CA LEU A 139 40.32 17.08 -10.59
C LEU A 139 39.92 17.36 -12.04
N ASP A 140 39.45 16.29 -12.68
CA ASP A 140 39.11 16.30 -14.10
C ASP A 140 37.70 15.70 -14.26
N TYR A 141 36.78 16.51 -14.76
CA TYR A 141 35.38 16.15 -15.03
C TYR A 141 35.11 15.99 -16.53
N SER A 142 36.14 16.01 -17.40
CA SER A 142 35.99 15.92 -18.86
C SER A 142 35.27 14.63 -19.29
N GLU A 143 35.43 13.53 -18.53
CA GLU A 143 34.72 12.25 -18.78
C GLU A 143 33.40 12.11 -18.03
N ASN A 144 33.04 13.05 -17.15
CA ASN A 144 31.82 13.00 -16.39
C ASN A 144 30.58 13.24 -17.29
N GLU A 145 29.60 12.38 -17.23
CA GLU A 145 28.43 12.41 -18.13
C GLU A 145 27.57 13.67 -17.94
N SER A 146 27.32 14.10 -16.68
CA SER A 146 26.53 15.29 -16.41
C SER A 146 27.27 16.55 -16.91
N PHE A 147 28.60 16.61 -16.77
CA PHE A 147 29.42 17.67 -17.33
C PHE A 147 29.31 17.74 -18.86
N LYS A 148 29.54 16.59 -19.56
CA LYS A 148 29.44 16.53 -21.02
C LYS A 148 28.08 16.99 -21.51
N LYS A 149 27.01 16.49 -20.88
CA LYS A 149 25.63 16.83 -21.23
C LYS A 149 25.34 18.32 -20.96
N ALA A 150 25.83 18.88 -19.87
CA ALA A 150 25.65 20.31 -19.57
C ALA A 150 26.37 21.21 -20.57
N VAL A 151 27.61 20.88 -20.97
CA VAL A 151 28.36 21.60 -21.98
C VAL A 151 27.69 21.53 -23.34
N GLU A 152 27.28 20.35 -23.78
CA GLU A 152 26.65 20.12 -25.09
C GLU A 152 25.29 20.81 -25.21
N THR A 153 24.44 20.59 -24.20
CA THR A 153 23.04 21.09 -24.25
C THR A 153 22.88 22.52 -23.77
N LYS A 154 23.91 23.07 -23.10
CA LYS A 154 23.85 24.36 -22.41
C LYS A 154 22.72 24.47 -21.39
N LYS A 155 22.35 23.35 -20.80
CA LYS A 155 21.29 23.21 -19.78
C LYS A 155 21.83 22.46 -18.58
N THR A 156 21.21 22.68 -17.43
CA THR A 156 21.48 21.86 -16.24
C THR A 156 21.30 20.38 -16.57
N ALA A 157 22.28 19.58 -16.19
CA ALA A 157 22.29 18.14 -16.39
C ALA A 157 22.49 17.41 -15.07
N GLN A 158 21.70 16.36 -14.88
CA GLN A 158 21.83 15.42 -13.77
C GLN A 158 22.49 14.15 -14.30
N GLY A 159 23.45 13.63 -13.54
CA GLY A 159 24.10 12.36 -13.82
C GLY A 159 23.32 11.17 -13.26
N GLU A 160 23.77 9.97 -13.58
CA GLU A 160 23.25 8.76 -12.94
C GLU A 160 23.80 8.64 -11.51
N PRO A 161 22.99 8.18 -10.55
CA PRO A 161 23.45 7.90 -9.20
C PRO A 161 24.50 6.78 -9.20
N TYR A 162 25.58 6.96 -8.44
CA TYR A 162 26.67 6.00 -8.32
C TYR A 162 27.10 5.78 -6.87
N ALA A 163 27.71 4.63 -6.58
CA ALA A 163 28.26 4.37 -5.25
C ALA A 163 29.53 5.22 -5.03
N ALA A 164 29.60 5.88 -3.88
CA ALA A 164 30.79 6.61 -3.47
C ALA A 164 31.98 5.63 -3.21
N LYS A 165 33.19 6.15 -3.22
CA LYS A 165 34.41 5.33 -2.97
C LYS A 165 34.42 4.66 -1.59
N ASP A 166 33.75 5.26 -0.62
CA ASP A 166 33.61 4.72 0.74
C ASP A 166 32.58 3.61 0.84
N LEU A 167 31.80 3.35 -0.24
CA LEU A 167 30.70 2.38 -0.32
C LEU A 167 29.60 2.59 0.75
N LYS A 168 29.50 3.81 1.30
CA LYS A 168 28.48 4.15 2.31
C LYS A 168 27.43 5.11 1.79
N HIS A 169 27.77 5.86 0.74
CA HIS A 169 26.90 6.85 0.15
C HIS A 169 26.59 6.50 -1.31
N VAL A 170 25.42 6.84 -1.75
CA VAL A 170 25.09 6.92 -3.18
C VAL A 170 25.04 8.39 -3.54
N LEU A 171 25.80 8.76 -4.56
CA LEU A 171 26.01 10.12 -4.97
C LEU A 171 25.46 10.35 -6.37
N MET A 172 25.08 11.59 -6.67
CA MET A 172 24.65 12.01 -7.99
C MET A 172 25.28 13.35 -8.33
N ASP A 173 25.93 13.45 -9.48
CA ASP A 173 26.49 14.70 -9.96
C ASP A 173 25.43 15.53 -10.68
N VAL A 174 25.43 16.83 -10.38
CA VAL A 174 24.62 17.85 -11.05
C VAL A 174 25.56 18.89 -11.64
N ALA A 175 25.44 19.10 -12.95
CA ALA A 175 26.24 20.07 -13.69
C ALA A 175 25.38 21.26 -14.11
N ILE A 176 25.76 22.46 -13.71
CA ILE A 176 25.09 23.72 -14.05
C ILE A 176 25.96 24.59 -14.90
N PRO A 177 25.58 24.82 -16.18
CA PRO A 177 26.35 25.68 -17.06
C PRO A 177 26.25 27.14 -16.60
N MET A 178 27.39 27.82 -16.55
CA MET A 178 27.51 29.23 -16.21
C MET A 178 27.92 30.01 -17.45
N PHE A 179 27.21 31.10 -17.74
CA PHE A 179 27.40 31.88 -18.95
C PHE A 179 28.03 33.23 -18.64
N ASP A 180 28.65 33.82 -19.67
CA ASP A 180 29.08 35.22 -19.63
C ASP A 180 27.86 36.16 -19.58
N SER A 181 28.14 37.46 -19.43
CA SER A 181 27.14 38.52 -19.40
C SER A 181 26.23 38.59 -20.61
N ASP A 182 26.62 37.92 -21.72
CA ASP A 182 25.80 37.77 -22.92
C ASP A 182 24.74 36.67 -22.81
N ASN A 183 24.76 35.86 -21.73
CA ASN A 183 23.90 34.70 -21.49
C ASN A 183 23.92 33.64 -22.60
N THR A 184 24.94 33.61 -23.45
CA THR A 184 25.04 32.69 -24.59
C THR A 184 26.37 31.94 -24.62
N THR A 185 27.47 32.61 -24.21
CA THR A 185 28.80 32.04 -24.19
C THR A 185 29.01 31.26 -22.89
N LEU A 186 29.21 29.94 -23.00
CA LEU A 186 29.54 29.11 -21.85
C LEU A 186 30.91 29.46 -21.32
N ARG A 187 30.96 29.88 -20.05
CA ARG A 187 32.22 30.33 -19.38
C ARG A 187 32.83 29.22 -18.52
N SER A 188 31.98 28.54 -17.79
CA SER A 188 32.35 27.48 -16.83
C SER A 188 31.14 26.62 -16.47
N VAL A 189 31.38 25.58 -15.70
CA VAL A 189 30.30 24.70 -15.17
C VAL A 189 30.48 24.58 -13.66
N LEU A 190 29.42 24.81 -12.91
CA LEU A 190 29.32 24.43 -11.51
C LEU A 190 28.99 22.95 -11.42
N MET A 191 29.88 22.16 -10.88
CA MET A 191 29.68 20.74 -10.57
C MET A 191 29.31 20.62 -9.10
N ALA A 192 28.19 20.01 -8.81
CA ALA A 192 27.75 19.70 -7.45
C ALA A 192 27.50 18.20 -7.31
N CYS A 193 27.92 17.64 -6.20
CA CYS A 193 27.69 16.24 -5.87
C CYS A 193 26.63 16.16 -4.77
N VAL A 194 25.48 15.53 -5.08
CA VAL A 194 24.32 15.39 -4.19
C VAL A 194 24.36 14.03 -3.51
N ASP A 195 24.13 14.00 -2.20
CA ASP A 195 23.99 12.76 -1.43
C ASP A 195 22.56 12.22 -1.54
N MET A 196 22.40 11.09 -2.23
CA MET A 196 21.11 10.43 -2.43
C MET A 196 20.55 9.79 -1.14
N ASN A 197 21.38 9.59 -0.10
CA ASN A 197 20.88 9.11 1.19
C ASN A 197 19.89 10.10 1.82
N THR A 198 19.99 11.39 1.48
CA THR A 198 19.03 12.42 1.92
C THR A 198 17.62 12.18 1.35
N PHE A 199 17.53 11.66 0.12
CA PHE A 199 16.24 11.26 -0.47
C PHE A 199 15.65 10.03 0.22
N SER A 200 16.50 9.09 0.64
CA SER A 200 16.09 7.93 1.43
C SER A 200 15.44 8.35 2.74
N ALA A 201 16.00 9.35 3.42
CA ALA A 201 15.43 9.90 4.63
C ALA A 201 14.04 10.56 4.38
N VAL A 202 13.87 11.23 3.24
CA VAL A 202 12.61 11.88 2.87
C VAL A 202 11.52 10.85 2.56
N ILE A 203 11.78 9.88 1.70
CA ILE A 203 10.81 8.84 1.34
C ILE A 203 10.53 7.88 2.50
N GLY A 204 11.51 7.66 3.38
CA GLY A 204 11.38 6.82 4.58
C GLY A 204 10.46 7.39 5.66
N GLN A 205 10.12 8.68 5.60
CA GLN A 205 9.15 9.30 6.52
C GLN A 205 7.70 8.82 6.27
N THR A 206 7.41 8.33 5.07
CA THR A 206 6.08 7.84 4.73
C THR A 206 5.90 6.43 5.29
N LYS A 207 5.13 6.31 6.39
CA LYS A 207 4.79 5.01 6.97
C LYS A 207 3.67 4.34 6.17
N ILE A 208 3.90 3.10 5.81
CA ILE A 208 2.97 2.25 5.06
C ILE A 208 2.73 0.98 5.87
N GLY A 209 1.67 0.99 6.70
CA GLY A 209 1.48 -0.07 7.68
C GLY A 209 2.63 -0.13 8.70
N GLU A 210 3.00 -1.33 9.12
CA GLU A 210 4.12 -1.55 10.06
C GLU A 210 5.42 -1.93 9.34
N THR A 211 5.33 -2.69 8.24
CA THR A 211 6.49 -3.24 7.51
C THR A 211 6.60 -2.76 6.05
N GLY A 212 5.64 -1.95 5.60
CA GLY A 212 5.68 -1.38 4.26
C GLY A 212 6.72 -0.25 4.15
N TYR A 213 7.17 -0.02 2.93
CA TYR A 213 8.21 0.97 2.63
C TYR A 213 8.05 1.56 1.23
N THR A 214 8.69 2.70 1.03
CA THR A 214 8.87 3.33 -0.28
C THR A 214 10.31 3.19 -0.72
N MET A 215 10.55 2.94 -1.99
CA MET A 215 11.87 3.00 -2.62
C MET A 215 11.81 3.79 -3.92
N ALA A 216 12.94 4.39 -4.30
CA ALA A 216 13.10 4.98 -5.63
C ALA A 216 14.14 4.20 -6.43
N ILE A 217 13.90 4.10 -7.73
CA ILE A 217 14.77 3.43 -8.69
C ILE A 217 15.14 4.36 -9.83
N ASP A 218 16.31 4.15 -10.41
CA ASP A 218 16.76 4.82 -11.64
C ASP A 218 16.21 4.13 -12.90
N GLN A 219 16.57 4.64 -14.07
CA GLN A 219 16.17 4.12 -15.38
C GLN A 219 16.64 2.68 -15.67
N THR A 220 17.64 2.19 -14.94
CA THR A 220 18.12 0.81 -15.06
C THR A 220 17.33 -0.15 -14.17
N GLY A 221 16.55 0.39 -13.22
CA GLY A 221 15.85 -0.33 -12.18
C GLY A 221 16.69 -0.59 -10.94
N THR A 222 17.82 0.13 -10.79
CA THR A 222 18.68 0.07 -9.60
C THR A 222 18.11 0.97 -8.51
N ILE A 223 18.14 0.51 -7.27
CA ILE A 223 17.69 1.28 -6.10
C ILE A 223 18.60 2.50 -5.90
N ILE A 224 17.98 3.69 -5.82
CA ILE A 224 18.65 4.98 -5.60
C ILE A 224 18.19 5.69 -4.32
N ALA A 225 17.08 5.26 -3.73
CA ALA A 225 16.64 5.67 -2.40
C ALA A 225 15.87 4.51 -1.74
N TYR A 226 16.17 4.22 -0.48
CA TYR A 226 15.58 3.13 0.29
C TYR A 226 15.70 3.43 1.80
N PRO A 227 14.72 3.09 2.64
CA PRO A 227 14.78 3.36 4.08
C PRO A 227 15.95 2.68 4.81
N ASP A 228 16.40 1.51 4.31
CA ASP A 228 17.57 0.81 4.83
C ASP A 228 18.80 1.16 3.99
N GLU A 229 19.75 1.87 4.58
CA GLU A 229 20.98 2.32 3.92
C GLU A 229 21.82 1.17 3.37
N THR A 230 21.74 -0.03 3.96
CA THR A 230 22.49 -1.20 3.49
C THR A 230 22.03 -1.60 2.09
N LYS A 231 20.71 -1.69 1.86
CA LYS A 231 20.16 -2.02 0.55
C LYS A 231 20.42 -0.93 -0.50
N LEU A 232 20.51 0.33 -0.06
CA LEU A 232 20.86 1.44 -0.93
C LEU A 232 22.32 1.33 -1.41
N THR A 233 23.24 1.09 -0.50
CA THR A 233 24.69 1.02 -0.80
C THR A 233 25.07 -0.22 -1.59
N GLU A 234 24.35 -1.34 -1.41
CA GLU A 234 24.48 -2.55 -2.22
C GLU A 234 24.02 -2.37 -3.68
N ARG A 235 23.36 -1.23 -3.98
CA ARG A 235 22.87 -0.93 -5.34
C ARG A 235 22.03 -2.07 -5.90
N ILE A 236 21.09 -2.59 -5.11
CA ILE A 236 20.25 -3.73 -5.51
C ILE A 236 19.48 -3.38 -6.79
N ASN A 237 19.49 -4.33 -7.73
CA ASN A 237 18.67 -4.29 -8.93
C ASN A 237 17.86 -5.59 -9.04
N TYR A 238 16.58 -5.54 -8.75
CA TYR A 238 15.70 -6.72 -8.77
C TYR A 238 15.54 -7.33 -10.16
N LYS A 239 15.73 -6.56 -11.26
CA LYS A 239 15.72 -7.12 -12.62
C LYS A 239 16.93 -8.02 -12.85
N THR A 240 18.08 -7.68 -12.27
CA THR A 240 19.28 -8.52 -12.32
C THR A 240 19.12 -9.75 -11.43
N LEU A 241 18.57 -9.58 -10.22
CA LEU A 241 18.31 -10.70 -9.31
C LEU A 241 17.32 -11.71 -9.91
N ALA A 242 16.30 -11.26 -10.61
CA ALA A 242 15.32 -12.12 -11.27
C ALA A 242 15.91 -13.03 -12.36
N GLN A 243 17.08 -12.69 -12.92
CA GLN A 243 17.78 -13.55 -13.89
C GLN A 243 18.35 -14.82 -13.25
N SER A 244 18.68 -14.76 -11.96
CA SER A 244 19.23 -15.89 -11.20
C SER A 244 18.21 -16.54 -10.28
N ASP A 245 17.19 -15.81 -9.83
CA ASP A 245 16.15 -16.27 -8.92
C ASP A 245 14.77 -15.74 -9.35
N SER A 246 13.95 -16.66 -9.84
CA SER A 246 12.59 -16.35 -10.34
C SER A 246 11.63 -15.84 -9.26
N SER A 247 11.96 -15.94 -7.97
CA SER A 247 11.16 -15.35 -6.88
C SER A 247 11.08 -13.84 -6.97
N TYR A 248 12.05 -13.18 -7.61
CA TYR A 248 12.06 -11.74 -7.85
C TYR A 248 11.37 -11.30 -9.15
N GLN A 249 10.82 -12.24 -9.95
CA GLN A 249 10.24 -11.92 -11.25
C GLN A 249 9.06 -10.93 -11.12
N GLY A 250 8.19 -11.10 -10.14
CA GLY A 250 7.02 -10.24 -9.95
C GLY A 250 7.40 -8.76 -9.73
N ILE A 251 8.40 -8.50 -8.87
CA ILE A 251 8.86 -7.13 -8.63
C ILE A 251 9.68 -6.61 -9.83
N ALA A 252 10.42 -7.45 -10.52
CA ALA A 252 11.16 -7.08 -11.71
C ALA A 252 10.24 -6.63 -12.86
N ASP A 253 9.07 -7.26 -12.99
CA ASP A 253 8.04 -6.87 -13.95
C ASP A 253 7.43 -5.51 -13.59
N CYS A 254 7.14 -5.25 -12.30
CA CYS A 254 6.73 -3.93 -11.81
C CYS A 254 7.76 -2.85 -12.16
N ILE A 255 9.03 -3.11 -11.86
CA ILE A 255 10.14 -2.20 -12.17
C ILE A 255 10.24 -1.96 -13.69
N SER A 256 10.08 -3.02 -14.50
CA SER A 256 10.16 -2.90 -15.96
C SER A 256 9.05 -2.03 -16.55
N ASN A 257 7.88 -1.98 -15.92
CA ASN A 257 6.80 -1.06 -16.31
C ASN A 257 7.03 0.34 -15.76
N ALA A 258 7.51 0.44 -14.51
CA ALA A 258 7.80 1.71 -13.85
C ALA A 258 8.83 2.54 -14.64
N ILE A 259 9.94 1.95 -15.10
CA ILE A 259 10.98 2.65 -15.88
C ILE A 259 10.51 3.10 -17.28
N LYS A 260 9.39 2.56 -17.80
CA LYS A 260 8.74 3.05 -19.01
C LYS A 260 7.86 4.29 -18.76
N GLY A 261 7.77 4.73 -17.50
CA GLY A 261 6.92 5.84 -17.09
C GLY A 261 5.47 5.43 -16.84
N GLU A 262 5.17 4.15 -16.72
CA GLU A 262 3.84 3.66 -16.40
C GLU A 262 3.56 3.79 -14.90
N LYS A 263 2.28 3.96 -14.56
CA LYS A 263 1.76 3.82 -13.18
C LYS A 263 1.03 2.50 -13.07
N GLY A 264 1.16 1.83 -11.93
CA GLY A 264 0.49 0.56 -11.77
C GLY A 264 0.43 0.05 -10.34
N PHE A 265 -0.32 -1.03 -10.19
CA PHE A 265 -0.46 -1.80 -8.97
C PHE A 265 -0.35 -3.29 -9.32
N ALA A 266 0.37 -4.04 -8.53
CA ALA A 266 0.49 -5.49 -8.66
C ALA A 266 0.56 -6.18 -7.30
N GLU A 267 0.11 -7.43 -7.28
CA GLU A 267 0.37 -8.35 -6.17
C GLU A 267 1.56 -9.22 -6.57
N VAL A 268 2.60 -9.24 -5.76
CA VAL A 268 3.83 -9.98 -6.02
C VAL A 268 4.25 -10.75 -4.78
N THR A 269 4.95 -11.86 -4.97
CA THR A 269 5.66 -12.52 -3.87
C THR A 269 7.09 -11.97 -3.83
N LEU A 270 7.51 -11.43 -2.70
CA LEU A 270 8.84 -10.89 -2.47
C LEU A 270 9.35 -11.38 -1.12
N ASP A 271 10.56 -11.94 -1.08
CA ASP A 271 11.16 -12.56 0.11
C ASP A 271 10.25 -13.62 0.77
N GLY A 272 9.53 -14.39 -0.06
CA GLY A 272 8.60 -15.45 0.38
C GLY A 272 7.29 -14.96 0.99
N MET A 273 6.98 -13.68 0.89
CA MET A 273 5.75 -13.06 1.38
C MET A 273 5.00 -12.36 0.26
N ASP A 274 3.67 -12.42 0.32
CA ASP A 274 2.84 -11.65 -0.60
C ASP A 274 2.95 -10.16 -0.26
N LYS A 275 3.16 -9.33 -1.28
CA LYS A 275 3.29 -7.89 -1.21
C LYS A 275 2.41 -7.20 -2.24
N TYR A 276 1.85 -6.06 -1.87
CA TYR A 276 1.29 -5.10 -2.81
C TYR A 276 2.38 -4.14 -3.22
N VAL A 277 2.56 -3.98 -4.53
CA VAL A 277 3.54 -3.05 -5.10
C VAL A 277 2.80 -2.07 -6.00
N THR A 278 2.95 -0.79 -5.70
CA THR A 278 2.45 0.31 -6.53
C THR A 278 3.64 1.14 -7.01
N TYR A 279 3.58 1.64 -8.22
CA TYR A 279 4.66 2.43 -8.79
C TYR A 279 4.15 3.64 -9.57
N ALA A 280 4.95 4.72 -9.50
CA ALA A 280 4.68 5.98 -10.19
C ALA A 280 6.00 6.61 -10.67
N PRO A 281 6.05 7.20 -11.88
CA PRO A 281 7.23 7.85 -12.42
C PRO A 281 7.55 9.13 -11.66
N ILE A 282 8.85 9.44 -11.50
CA ILE A 282 9.33 10.69 -10.92
C ILE A 282 9.49 11.71 -12.06
N ALA A 283 8.72 12.78 -12.00
CA ALA A 283 8.75 13.83 -13.01
C ALA A 283 10.12 14.53 -13.04
N ASN A 284 10.47 15.05 -14.22
CA ASN A 284 11.74 15.75 -14.48
C ASN A 284 13.01 14.89 -14.29
N THR A 285 12.87 13.56 -14.37
CA THR A 285 13.98 12.60 -14.34
C THR A 285 13.95 11.72 -15.59
N GLU A 286 15.07 11.07 -15.91
CA GLU A 286 15.16 10.15 -17.03
C GLU A 286 14.79 8.74 -16.59
N GLY A 287 13.46 8.44 -16.54
CA GLY A 287 12.95 7.11 -16.27
C GLY A 287 13.02 6.66 -14.81
N TRP A 288 13.22 7.58 -13.86
CA TRP A 288 13.17 7.24 -12.43
C TRP A 288 11.73 7.03 -11.98
N SER A 289 11.55 6.17 -11.00
CA SER A 289 10.22 5.87 -10.46
C SER A 289 10.27 5.58 -8.96
N CYS A 290 9.19 5.93 -8.27
CA CYS A 290 8.95 5.50 -6.90
C CYS A 290 8.12 4.23 -6.90
N LEU A 291 8.49 3.27 -6.04
CA LEU A 291 7.73 2.08 -5.73
C LEU A 291 7.34 2.08 -4.26
N VAL A 292 6.09 1.79 -4.00
CA VAL A 292 5.54 1.60 -2.65
C VAL A 292 5.25 0.12 -2.47
N VAL A 293 5.80 -0.46 -1.41
CA VAL A 293 5.64 -1.88 -1.07
C VAL A 293 4.90 -1.98 0.25
N ALA A 294 3.78 -2.70 0.27
CA ALA A 294 2.95 -2.91 1.45
C ALA A 294 2.70 -4.41 1.70
N THR A 295 2.53 -4.79 2.96
CA THR A 295 2.25 -6.17 3.34
C THR A 295 0.74 -6.37 3.52
N PRO A 296 0.06 -7.17 2.65
CA PRO A 296 -1.39 -7.36 2.70
C PRO A 296 -1.92 -7.87 4.05
N SER A 297 -1.15 -8.74 4.73
CA SER A 297 -1.55 -9.34 6.01
C SER A 297 -1.82 -8.30 7.11
N GLU A 298 -1.12 -7.17 7.10
CA GLU A 298 -1.31 -6.10 8.09
C GLU A 298 -2.71 -5.45 8.00
N TYR A 299 -3.26 -5.40 6.79
CA TYR A 299 -4.58 -4.83 6.53
C TYR A 299 -5.70 -5.87 6.72
N THR A 300 -5.39 -7.17 6.54
CA THR A 300 -6.38 -8.24 6.71
C THR A 300 -6.71 -8.52 8.18
N ASP A 301 -5.88 -8.17 9.14
CA ASP A 301 -6.17 -8.36 10.56
C ASP A 301 -7.32 -7.47 11.03
N SER A 302 -7.46 -6.27 10.51
CA SER A 302 -8.63 -5.41 10.72
C SER A 302 -9.91 -6.04 10.16
N ILE A 303 -9.83 -6.75 9.03
CA ILE A 303 -10.96 -7.50 8.45
C ILE A 303 -11.31 -8.69 9.34
N LYS A 304 -10.33 -9.46 9.81
CA LYS A 304 -10.58 -10.61 10.70
C LYS A 304 -11.30 -10.16 11.96
N MET A 305 -10.90 -9.03 12.54
CA MET A 305 -11.56 -8.47 13.72
C MET A 305 -13.00 -8.03 13.42
N SER A 306 -13.24 -7.34 12.31
CA SER A 306 -14.58 -6.97 11.84
C SER A 306 -15.44 -8.19 11.56
N LEU A 307 -14.87 -9.25 10.98
CA LEU A 307 -15.53 -10.53 10.72
C LEU A 307 -15.91 -11.24 12.02
N CYS A 308 -15.03 -11.27 13.02
CA CYS A 308 -15.32 -11.84 14.33
C CYS A 308 -16.49 -11.12 15.02
N ILE A 309 -16.47 -9.78 15.01
CA ILE A 309 -17.55 -8.95 15.59
C ILE A 309 -18.86 -9.19 14.84
N GLY A 310 -18.85 -9.16 13.50
CA GLY A 310 -20.03 -9.41 12.67
C GLY A 310 -20.62 -10.79 12.90
N THR A 311 -19.78 -11.81 13.01
CA THR A 311 -20.19 -13.19 13.33
C THR A 311 -20.80 -13.29 14.72
N ALA A 312 -20.20 -12.65 15.72
CA ALA A 312 -20.73 -12.63 17.09
C ALA A 312 -22.12 -11.95 17.15
N VAL A 313 -22.29 -10.83 16.46
CA VAL A 313 -23.59 -10.15 16.34
C VAL A 313 -24.62 -11.01 15.63
N ALA A 314 -24.27 -11.69 14.54
CA ALA A 314 -25.17 -12.59 13.82
C ALA A 314 -25.62 -13.76 14.68
N VAL A 315 -24.71 -14.38 15.43
CA VAL A 315 -25.03 -15.46 16.39
C VAL A 315 -25.97 -14.96 17.50
N PHE A 316 -25.69 -13.78 18.05
CA PHE A 316 -26.53 -13.15 19.07
C PHE A 316 -27.96 -12.89 18.52
N CYS A 317 -28.09 -12.29 17.35
CA CYS A 317 -29.39 -12.07 16.70
C CYS A 317 -30.12 -13.37 16.42
N PHE A 318 -29.41 -14.43 16.02
CA PHE A 318 -30.01 -15.76 15.80
C PHE A 318 -30.56 -16.33 17.11
N VAL A 319 -29.80 -16.29 18.21
CA VAL A 319 -30.23 -16.77 19.53
C VAL A 319 -31.49 -16.01 20.02
N VAL A 320 -31.46 -14.67 19.92
CA VAL A 320 -32.60 -13.82 20.27
C VAL A 320 -33.84 -14.19 19.44
N SER A 321 -33.67 -14.33 18.12
CA SER A 321 -34.79 -14.75 17.22
C SER A 321 -35.35 -16.10 17.59
N VAL A 322 -34.51 -17.08 17.92
CA VAL A 322 -34.97 -18.41 18.38
C VAL A 322 -35.74 -18.29 19.69
N LEU A 323 -35.30 -17.50 20.66
CA LEU A 323 -36.00 -17.27 21.94
C LEU A 323 -37.37 -16.62 21.73
N VAL A 324 -37.45 -15.61 20.85
CA VAL A 324 -38.72 -14.96 20.48
C VAL A 324 -39.66 -15.96 19.82
N ILE A 325 -39.22 -16.76 18.85
CA ILE A 325 -39.99 -17.79 18.20
C ILE A 325 -40.51 -18.81 19.21
N LEU A 326 -39.67 -19.30 20.14
CA LEU A 326 -40.05 -20.22 21.20
C LEU A 326 -41.13 -19.64 22.13
N THR A 327 -41.01 -18.34 22.46
CA THR A 327 -42.02 -17.64 23.32
C THR A 327 -43.36 -17.50 22.62
N ILE A 328 -43.34 -17.10 21.34
CA ILE A 328 -44.56 -16.99 20.51
C ILE A 328 -45.23 -18.37 20.35
N VAL A 329 -44.46 -19.39 20.00
CA VAL A 329 -44.96 -20.77 19.87
C VAL A 329 -45.56 -21.27 21.18
N LYS A 330 -44.96 -21.00 22.33
CA LYS A 330 -45.50 -21.35 23.65
C LYS A 330 -46.78 -20.57 23.98
N LYS A 331 -46.83 -19.27 23.70
CA LYS A 331 -47.98 -18.40 24.01
C LYS A 331 -49.17 -18.68 23.10
N VAL A 332 -48.97 -18.94 21.80
CA VAL A 332 -50.06 -19.15 20.84
C VAL A 332 -50.60 -20.59 20.89
N ILE A 333 -49.75 -21.57 21.13
CA ILE A 333 -50.15 -22.99 21.09
C ILE A 333 -50.67 -23.51 22.44
N LYS A 334 -50.27 -22.94 23.59
CA LYS A 334 -50.77 -23.29 24.92
C LYS A 334 -52.26 -22.92 25.12
N PRO A 335 -52.77 -21.71 24.78
CA PRO A 335 -54.20 -21.39 25.01
C PRO A 335 -55.17 -22.16 24.11
N VAL A 336 -54.75 -22.59 22.90
CA VAL A 336 -55.56 -23.47 22.04
C VAL A 336 -55.79 -24.85 22.65
N LYS A 337 -54.96 -25.27 23.64
CA LYS A 337 -55.19 -26.50 24.43
C LYS A 337 -56.26 -26.36 25.48
N LEU A 338 -56.44 -25.18 26.07
CA LEU A 338 -57.49 -24.95 27.09
C LEU A 338 -58.90 -24.84 26.48
N CYS A 339 -59.02 -24.07 25.37
CA CYS A 339 -60.32 -23.93 24.70
C CYS A 339 -60.87 -25.21 24.09
N SER A 340 -60.09 -26.25 23.78
CA SER A 340 -60.52 -27.49 23.20
C SER A 340 -60.91 -28.53 24.29
N SER A 341 -60.45 -28.35 25.54
CA SER A 341 -60.85 -29.25 26.66
C SER A 341 -62.19 -28.83 27.29
N ASP A 342 -62.48 -27.54 27.34
CA ASP A 342 -63.74 -27.02 27.91
C ASP A 342 -64.96 -27.19 26.98
N ALA A 343 -64.72 -27.31 25.66
CA ALA A 343 -65.80 -27.60 24.71
C ALA A 343 -66.27 -29.04 24.76
N PHE A 344 -65.54 -29.96 25.41
CA PHE A 344 -65.94 -31.39 25.51
C PHE A 344 -66.54 -31.78 26.84
N THR A 345 -66.44 -30.90 27.88
CA THR A 345 -67.02 -31.18 29.21
C THR A 345 -68.35 -30.45 29.48
N GLY A 346 -68.82 -29.65 28.55
CA GLY A 346 -70.01 -28.79 28.71
C GLY A 346 -71.31 -29.30 28.02
N ARG A 347 -71.56 -30.64 27.96
CA ARG A 347 -72.88 -31.16 27.57
C ARG A 347 -73.16 -32.45 28.28
N SER A 348 -73.62 -32.33 29.52
CA SER A 348 -74.54 -33.27 30.17
C SER A 348 -75.13 -32.65 31.44
N SER A 349 -76.22 -31.92 31.31
CA SER A 349 -77.25 -31.72 32.28
C SER A 349 -78.54 -31.48 31.57
#